data_a8f0ab33606060ff6a8ca7ede8575a62
#
_entry.id   a8f0ab33606060ff6a8ca7ede8575a62
#
_cell.length_a   1.000
_cell.length_b   1.000
_cell.length_c   1.000
_cell.angle_alpha   90.00
_cell.angle_beta   90.00
_cell.angle_gamma   90.00
#
_symmetry.space_group_name_H-M   'P 1'
#
loop_
_entity.id
_entity.type
_entity.pdbx_description
1 polymer ?
#
loop_
_entity_poly.entity_id
_entity_poly.type
_entity_poly.pdbx_seq_one_letter_code
_entity_poly.pdbx_strand_id
1 'polypeptide(L)'
;MNRCLPARKGFFLGLMSLLVSFVTLVPAPVAAQDLVRQFPAAAKRGTLVVTQPPNILINGHAERLSPGARIKNPSNMIVLSGSLVGQALLANYLRDPQGQIHEVWLLSPAEAQQKRTGMEAVTNFVFGSDADKPKTDDGKTPFDQLPKFQQSQ
;
A
#
# COMPACT_ATOMS: atom_id res chain seq x y z
N MET A 1 -71.57 -2.77 -51.34
CA MET A 1 -70.35 -1.93 -51.19
C MET A 1 -69.84 -2.18 -49.82
N ASN A 2 -68.96 -3.17 -49.63
CA ASN A 2 -68.41 -3.59 -48.31
C ASN A 2 -66.94 -3.32 -48.34
N ARG A 3 -66.46 -2.33 -47.50
CA ARG A 3 -65.03 -2.03 -47.27
C ARG A 3 -64.64 -2.65 -45.98
N CYS A 4 -63.86 -3.75 -46.05
CA CYS A 4 -63.19 -4.34 -44.93
C CYS A 4 -61.90 -3.47 -44.56
N LEU A 5 -61.81 -3.03 -43.29
CA LEU A 5 -60.63 -2.44 -42.74
C LEU A 5 -59.70 -3.55 -42.26
N PRO A 6 -58.38 -3.52 -42.58
CA PRO A 6 -57.46 -4.51 -42.04
C PRO A 6 -56.99 -4.11 -40.59
N ALA A 7 -56.93 -5.12 -39.75
CA ALA A 7 -56.63 -5.05 -38.36
C ALA A 7 -55.14 -4.59 -38.06
N ARG A 8 -55.01 -3.58 -37.24
CA ARG A 8 -53.73 -3.04 -36.69
C ARG A 8 -53.12 -4.00 -35.64
N LYS A 9 -52.63 -5.14 -36.05
CA LYS A 9 -51.97 -6.11 -35.14
C LYS A 9 -50.44 -6.05 -35.15
N GLY A 10 -49.81 -5.17 -35.95
CA GLY A 10 -48.33 -5.09 -36.09
C GLY A 10 -47.61 -4.09 -35.21
N PHE A 11 -48.35 -3.22 -34.47
CA PHE A 11 -47.70 -2.11 -33.77
C PHE A 11 -47.18 -2.45 -32.35
N PHE A 12 -47.68 -3.51 -31.73
CA PHE A 12 -47.27 -3.89 -30.36
C PHE A 12 -46.05 -4.79 -30.30
N LEU A 13 -45.67 -5.48 -31.37
CA LEU A 13 -44.43 -6.31 -31.34
C LEU A 13 -43.14 -5.47 -31.49
N GLY A 14 -43.21 -4.29 -32.13
CA GLY A 14 -42.06 -3.44 -32.33
C GLY A 14 -41.63 -2.69 -31.07
N LEU A 15 -42.57 -2.41 -30.14
CA LEU A 15 -42.27 -1.62 -28.93
C LEU A 15 -41.59 -2.44 -27.83
N MET A 16 -41.81 -3.76 -27.82
CA MET A 16 -41.16 -4.66 -26.82
C MET A 16 -39.71 -5.00 -27.15
N SER A 17 -39.33 -4.94 -28.43
CA SER A 17 -37.95 -5.19 -28.87
C SER A 17 -37.00 -4.03 -28.52
N LEU A 18 -37.51 -2.80 -28.35
CA LEU A 18 -36.66 -1.62 -28.04
C LEU A 18 -36.31 -1.54 -26.57
N LEU A 19 -37.05 -2.18 -25.67
CA LEU A 19 -36.83 -2.15 -24.21
C LEU A 19 -35.77 -3.14 -23.72
N VAL A 20 -35.40 -4.14 -24.53
CA VAL A 20 -34.41 -5.17 -24.14
C VAL A 20 -32.97 -4.76 -24.44
N SER A 21 -32.73 -3.74 -25.28
CA SER A 21 -31.39 -3.33 -25.69
C SER A 21 -30.69 -2.31 -24.73
N PHE A 22 -31.33 -1.92 -23.61
CA PHE A 22 -30.78 -0.87 -22.74
C PHE A 22 -30.10 -1.39 -21.47
N VAL A 23 -29.91 -2.70 -21.35
CA VAL A 23 -29.40 -3.31 -20.12
C VAL A 23 -28.06 -4.00 -20.35
N THR A 24 -26.97 -3.33 -20.70
CA THR A 24 -25.62 -3.88 -20.42
C THR A 24 -24.49 -2.89 -20.72
N LEU A 25 -24.54 -1.67 -20.25
CA LEU A 25 -23.31 -0.88 -20.13
C LEU A 25 -23.01 -0.65 -18.64
N VAL A 26 -22.76 -1.73 -17.90
CA VAL A 26 -22.13 -1.62 -16.59
C VAL A 26 -20.65 -1.36 -16.88
N PRO A 27 -20.09 -0.16 -16.57
CA PRO A 27 -18.66 0.03 -16.67
C PRO A 27 -17.99 -0.94 -15.69
N ALA A 28 -17.27 -1.92 -16.21
CA ALA A 28 -16.41 -2.76 -15.39
C ALA A 28 -15.44 -1.82 -14.64
N PRO A 29 -15.26 -1.97 -13.32
CA PRO A 29 -14.25 -1.21 -12.62
C PRO A 29 -12.90 -1.55 -13.26
N VAL A 30 -12.29 -0.57 -13.92
CA VAL A 30 -10.91 -0.67 -14.37
C VAL A 30 -10.11 -0.69 -13.08
N ALA A 31 -9.70 -1.87 -12.63
CA ALA A 31 -8.72 -2.00 -11.59
C ALA A 31 -7.46 -1.28 -12.11
N ALA A 32 -7.17 -0.09 -11.56
CA ALA A 32 -5.92 0.59 -11.79
C ALA A 32 -4.82 -0.38 -11.34
N GLN A 33 -4.12 -0.98 -12.31
CA GLN A 33 -2.97 -1.82 -12.02
C GLN A 33 -1.92 -0.90 -11.41
N ASP A 34 -1.70 -1.03 -10.10
CA ASP A 34 -0.64 -0.34 -9.38
C ASP A 34 0.68 -0.77 -10.02
N LEU A 35 1.26 0.10 -10.82
CA LEU A 35 2.49 -0.18 -11.57
C LEU A 35 3.63 -0.30 -10.57
N VAL A 36 4.04 -1.53 -10.29
CA VAL A 36 5.15 -1.80 -9.38
C VAL A 36 6.46 -1.38 -10.04
N ARG A 37 7.14 -0.41 -9.42
CA ARG A 37 8.42 0.10 -9.90
C ARG A 37 9.55 -0.91 -9.70
N GLN A 38 10.48 -0.94 -10.65
CA GLN A 38 11.74 -1.69 -10.50
C GLN A 38 12.74 -0.84 -9.69
N PHE A 39 13.29 -1.42 -8.63
CA PHE A 39 14.29 -0.76 -7.79
C PHE A 39 15.66 -1.40 -7.97
N PRO A 40 16.77 -0.65 -7.83
CA PRO A 40 18.11 -1.21 -7.88
C PRO A 40 18.28 -2.39 -6.90
N ALA A 41 19.07 -3.40 -7.30
CA ALA A 41 19.31 -4.56 -6.45
C ALA A 41 20.00 -4.19 -5.11
N ALA A 42 20.85 -3.15 -5.14
CA ALA A 42 21.55 -2.64 -3.98
C ALA A 42 20.65 -1.83 -3.00
N ALA A 43 19.43 -1.47 -3.42
CA ALA A 43 18.51 -0.74 -2.56
C ALA A 43 18.02 -1.62 -1.42
N LYS A 44 18.16 -1.14 -0.20
CA LYS A 44 17.66 -1.78 1.03
C LYS A 44 16.29 -1.23 1.39
N ARG A 45 15.53 -1.98 2.18
CA ARG A 45 14.23 -1.54 2.68
C ARG A 45 14.31 -1.18 4.17
N GLY A 46 13.57 -0.14 4.57
CA GLY A 46 13.46 0.24 5.98
C GLY A 46 12.39 1.29 6.18
N THR A 47 12.05 1.53 7.46
CA THR A 47 11.17 2.61 7.87
C THR A 47 11.98 3.89 7.98
N LEU A 48 11.61 4.88 7.17
CA LEU A 48 12.17 6.23 7.17
C LEU A 48 11.35 7.12 8.09
N VAL A 49 12.00 7.85 8.97
CA VAL A 49 11.41 8.99 9.69
C VAL A 49 12.32 10.19 9.50
N VAL A 50 11.80 11.26 8.94
CA VAL A 50 12.53 12.52 8.85
C VAL A 50 12.36 13.27 10.19
N THR A 51 13.44 13.57 10.88
CA THR A 51 13.41 14.33 12.14
C THR A 51 13.63 15.83 11.87
N GLN A 52 14.85 16.17 11.52
CA GLN A 52 15.22 17.54 11.15
C GLN A 52 16.22 17.46 9.99
N PRO A 53 15.80 17.75 8.75
CA PRO A 53 16.69 17.62 7.61
C PRO A 53 18.03 18.31 7.82
N PRO A 54 19.16 17.67 7.50
CA PRO A 54 19.33 16.38 6.81
C PRO A 54 19.28 15.13 7.71
N ASN A 55 18.94 15.25 8.99
CA ASN A 55 18.91 14.12 9.92
C ASN A 55 17.63 13.32 9.77
N ILE A 56 17.76 12.02 9.74
CA ILE A 56 16.68 11.04 9.55
C ILE A 56 16.89 9.86 10.50
N LEU A 57 15.87 9.04 10.64
CA LEU A 57 15.98 7.71 11.24
C LEU A 57 15.65 6.67 10.17
N ILE A 58 16.46 5.61 10.11
CA ILE A 58 16.16 4.39 9.34
C ILE A 58 16.06 3.24 10.31
N ASN A 59 14.88 2.62 10.39
CA ASN A 59 14.57 1.57 11.37
C ASN A 59 14.91 1.98 12.82
N GLY A 60 14.68 3.25 13.17
CA GLY A 60 14.98 3.81 14.48
C GLY A 60 16.45 4.22 14.70
N HIS A 61 17.36 3.90 13.79
CA HIS A 61 18.77 4.30 13.87
C HIS A 61 18.99 5.67 13.25
N ALA A 62 19.75 6.53 13.94
CA ALA A 62 20.10 7.86 13.45
C ALA A 62 21.00 7.77 12.21
N GLU A 63 20.57 8.41 11.16
CA GLU A 63 21.20 8.43 9.86
C GLU A 63 21.16 9.85 9.28
N ARG A 64 21.85 10.05 8.16
CA ARG A 64 21.89 11.35 7.50
C ARG A 64 21.64 11.23 6.00
N LEU A 65 20.87 12.17 5.47
CA LEU A 65 20.75 12.36 4.02
C LEU A 65 22.03 12.97 3.48
N SER A 66 22.53 12.46 2.37
CA SER A 66 23.67 13.04 1.67
C SER A 66 23.31 14.38 1.04
N PRO A 67 24.28 15.27 0.80
CA PRO A 67 24.05 16.47 0.00
C PRO A 67 23.50 16.11 -1.37
N GLY A 68 22.33 16.67 -1.71
CA GLY A 68 21.63 16.33 -2.97
C GLY A 68 20.84 15.04 -2.94
N ALA A 69 20.57 14.46 -1.77
CA ALA A 69 19.69 13.28 -1.64
C ALA A 69 18.33 13.52 -2.25
N ARG A 70 17.80 12.51 -2.93
CA ARG A 70 16.51 12.55 -3.62
C ARG A 70 15.50 11.62 -2.94
N ILE A 71 14.39 12.17 -2.48
CA ILE A 71 13.26 11.39 -1.97
C ILE A 71 12.17 11.41 -3.03
N LYS A 72 11.73 10.24 -3.47
CA LYS A 72 10.69 10.08 -4.49
C LYS A 72 9.44 9.44 -3.89
N ASN A 73 8.28 9.99 -4.22
CA ASN A 73 7.00 9.42 -3.84
C ASN A 73 6.61 8.19 -4.71
N PRO A 74 5.49 7.51 -4.45
CA PRO A 74 5.03 6.38 -5.27
C PRO A 74 4.82 6.73 -6.76
N SER A 75 4.47 7.99 -7.06
CA SER A 75 4.36 8.50 -8.43
C SER A 75 5.70 8.91 -9.06
N ASN A 76 6.82 8.55 -8.43
CA ASN A 76 8.19 8.88 -8.86
C ASN A 76 8.53 10.39 -8.91
N MET A 77 7.73 11.23 -8.27
CA MET A 77 7.99 12.67 -8.11
C MET A 77 8.89 12.93 -6.91
N ILE A 78 9.76 13.95 -7.03
CA ILE A 78 10.63 14.38 -5.93
C ILE A 78 9.79 15.06 -4.85
N VAL A 79 10.02 14.67 -3.59
CA VAL A 79 9.40 15.22 -2.40
C VAL A 79 10.46 15.85 -1.52
N LEU A 80 10.17 17.01 -0.98
CA LEU A 80 11.08 17.70 -0.05
C LEU A 80 11.10 16.96 1.30
N SER A 81 12.27 16.73 1.85
CA SER A 81 12.42 16.08 3.16
C SER A 81 11.68 16.82 4.28
N GLY A 82 11.62 18.16 4.20
CA GLY A 82 10.90 18.97 5.18
C GLY A 82 9.40 18.70 5.26
N SER A 83 8.75 18.27 4.16
CA SER A 83 7.32 17.93 4.16
C SER A 83 7.02 16.56 4.79
N LEU A 84 8.04 15.77 5.07
CA LEU A 84 7.92 14.40 5.62
C LEU A 84 8.30 14.32 7.10
N VAL A 85 8.56 15.45 7.73
CA VAL A 85 8.99 15.50 9.13
C VAL A 85 7.96 14.85 10.05
N GLY A 86 8.42 13.95 10.92
CA GLY A 86 7.60 13.23 11.91
C GLY A 86 6.77 12.08 11.34
N GLN A 87 6.79 11.83 10.01
CA GLN A 87 6.07 10.73 9.40
C GLN A 87 6.94 9.47 9.34
N ALA A 88 6.40 8.34 9.78
CA ALA A 88 7.02 7.02 9.61
C ALA A 88 6.57 6.42 8.28
N LEU A 89 7.47 6.30 7.33
CA LEU A 89 7.18 5.88 5.95
C LEU A 89 8.03 4.68 5.57
N LEU A 90 7.40 3.66 4.98
CA LEU A 90 8.14 2.54 4.42
C LEU A 90 8.79 2.97 3.11
N ALA A 91 10.10 2.76 3.00
CA ALA A 91 10.89 3.19 1.87
C ALA A 91 11.95 2.17 1.47
N ASN A 92 12.31 2.17 0.20
CA ASN A 92 13.57 1.63 -0.26
C ASN A 92 14.60 2.76 -0.31
N TYR A 93 15.84 2.47 0.07
CA TYR A 93 16.90 3.48 0.09
C TYR A 93 18.22 2.94 -0.43
N LEU A 94 19.01 3.83 -0.96
CA LEU A 94 20.37 3.56 -1.45
C LEU A 94 21.35 4.46 -0.73
N ARG A 95 22.52 3.90 -0.37
CA ARG A 95 23.62 4.65 0.25
C ARG A 95 24.64 5.08 -0.80
N ASP A 96 25.26 6.22 -0.54
CA ASP A 96 26.44 6.64 -1.27
C ASP A 96 27.71 5.92 -0.76
N PRO A 97 28.89 6.12 -1.40
CA PRO A 97 30.15 5.54 -0.96
C PRO A 97 30.58 5.98 0.46
N GLN A 98 30.07 7.11 0.95
CA GLN A 98 30.31 7.63 2.28
C GLN A 98 29.35 7.02 3.35
N GLY A 99 28.43 6.16 2.91
CA GLY A 99 27.46 5.49 3.77
C GLY A 99 26.19 6.31 4.05
N GLN A 100 26.10 7.56 3.55
CA GLN A 100 24.92 8.42 3.73
C GLN A 100 23.78 8.00 2.79
N ILE A 101 22.56 8.38 3.14
CA ILE A 101 21.38 8.06 2.32
C ILE A 101 21.30 9.04 1.15
N HIS A 102 21.46 8.51 -0.08
CA HIS A 102 21.51 9.32 -1.29
C HIS A 102 20.20 9.30 -2.09
N GLU A 103 19.54 8.16 -2.18
CA GLU A 103 18.27 8.03 -2.89
C GLU A 103 17.27 7.25 -2.05
N VAL A 104 16.04 7.74 -2.01
CA VAL A 104 14.94 7.16 -1.24
C VAL A 104 13.69 7.08 -2.13
N TRP A 105 13.02 5.94 -2.13
CA TRP A 105 11.74 5.73 -2.78
C TRP A 105 10.69 5.36 -1.73
N LEU A 106 9.74 6.26 -1.49
CA LEU A 106 8.57 5.94 -0.69
C LEU A 106 7.75 4.90 -1.43
N LEU A 107 7.27 3.89 -0.72
CA LEU A 107 6.61 2.74 -1.33
C LEU A 107 5.10 2.90 -1.35
N SER A 108 4.47 2.41 -2.42
CA SER A 108 3.04 2.15 -2.45
C SER A 108 2.71 0.88 -1.65
N PRO A 109 1.43 0.66 -1.26
CA PRO A 109 1.01 -0.57 -0.58
C PRO A 109 1.34 -1.85 -1.37
N ALA A 110 1.23 -1.81 -2.69
CA ALA A 110 1.58 -2.94 -3.56
C ALA A 110 3.09 -3.22 -3.57
N GLU A 111 3.92 -2.17 -3.63
CA GLU A 111 5.38 -2.29 -3.57
C GLU A 111 5.87 -2.76 -2.19
N ALA A 112 5.17 -2.36 -1.13
CA ALA A 112 5.49 -2.78 0.24
C ALA A 112 5.36 -4.29 0.45
N GLN A 113 4.47 -4.95 -0.28
CA GLN A 113 4.25 -6.39 -0.19
C GLN A 113 5.38 -7.22 -0.83
N GLN A 114 6.21 -6.62 -1.68
CA GLN A 114 7.34 -7.32 -2.28
C GLN A 114 8.45 -7.54 -1.26
N LYS A 115 8.93 -8.78 -1.15
CA LYS A 115 10.07 -9.11 -0.27
C LYS A 115 11.36 -8.46 -0.77
N ARG A 116 12.12 -7.83 0.13
CA ARG A 116 13.44 -7.26 -0.14
C ARG A 116 14.38 -7.42 1.05
N THR A 117 15.69 -7.42 0.77
CA THR A 117 16.73 -7.38 1.82
C THR A 117 16.55 -6.16 2.74
N GLY A 118 16.65 -6.37 4.04
CA GLY A 118 16.41 -5.35 5.07
C GLY A 118 15.01 -5.42 5.69
N MET A 119 14.11 -6.26 5.17
CA MET A 119 12.77 -6.43 5.76
C MET A 119 12.76 -7.12 7.13
N GLU A 120 13.79 -7.86 7.48
CA GLU A 120 13.84 -8.59 8.76
C GLU A 120 13.74 -7.66 9.98
N ALA A 121 14.18 -6.40 9.84
CA ALA A 121 14.03 -5.40 10.90
C ALA A 121 12.62 -4.77 10.98
N VAL A 122 11.75 -5.03 10.00
CA VAL A 122 10.43 -4.38 9.86
C VAL A 122 9.27 -5.33 10.21
N THR A 123 9.55 -6.62 10.44
CA THR A 123 8.50 -7.61 10.77
C THR A 123 7.79 -7.36 12.09
N ASN A 124 8.30 -6.44 12.93
CA ASN A 124 7.62 -5.99 14.15
C ASN A 124 6.80 -4.72 13.96
N PHE A 125 6.67 -4.21 12.72
CA PHE A 125 5.73 -3.13 12.44
C PHE A 125 4.32 -3.71 12.28
N VAL A 126 3.70 -4.00 13.40
CA VAL A 126 2.27 -4.32 13.46
C VAL A 126 1.54 -3.04 13.09
N PHE A 127 0.94 -3.00 11.90
CA PHE A 127 -0.07 -2.00 11.58
C PHE A 127 -1.11 -2.08 12.71
N GLY A 128 -1.31 -0.98 13.44
CA GLY A 128 -1.99 -0.90 14.73
C GLY A 128 -3.43 -1.38 14.83
N SER A 129 -3.90 -2.25 13.94
CA SER A 129 -5.21 -2.90 14.04
C SER A 129 -5.19 -4.28 14.68
N ASP A 130 -4.01 -4.92 14.80
CA ASP A 130 -3.90 -6.26 15.42
C ASP A 130 -3.13 -6.26 16.77
N ALA A 131 -2.53 -5.12 17.15
CA ALA A 131 -1.80 -5.02 18.42
C ALA A 131 -2.72 -5.01 19.64
N ASP A 132 -3.97 -4.60 19.48
CA ASP A 132 -4.96 -4.49 20.56
C ASP A 132 -5.90 -5.71 20.69
N LYS A 133 -5.72 -6.72 19.83
CA LYS A 133 -6.44 -7.98 20.06
C LYS A 133 -5.74 -8.76 21.17
N PRO A 134 -6.35 -8.94 22.35
CA PRO A 134 -5.81 -9.84 23.33
C PRO A 134 -5.67 -11.21 22.64
N LYS A 135 -4.45 -11.77 22.64
CA LYS A 135 -4.24 -13.16 22.23
C LYS A 135 -5.13 -14.00 23.14
N THR A 136 -6.29 -14.37 22.62
CA THR A 136 -7.15 -15.31 23.30
C THR A 136 -6.37 -16.62 23.34
N ASP A 137 -5.93 -16.99 24.54
CA ASP A 137 -5.39 -18.32 24.80
C ASP A 137 -6.45 -19.31 24.34
N ASP A 138 -6.10 -20.16 23.40
CA ASP A 138 -6.99 -21.22 22.89
C ASP A 138 -7.25 -22.33 23.92
N GLY A 139 -6.79 -22.13 25.17
CA GLY A 139 -6.95 -23.06 26.28
C GLY A 139 -6.20 -24.37 26.13
N LYS A 140 -5.33 -24.49 25.11
CA LYS A 140 -4.57 -25.70 24.83
C LYS A 140 -3.12 -25.65 25.31
N THR A 141 -2.65 -24.48 25.74
CA THR A 141 -1.27 -24.34 26.26
C THR A 141 -1.24 -24.84 27.71
N PRO A 142 -0.45 -25.87 28.03
CA PRO A 142 -0.27 -26.33 29.40
C PRO A 142 0.24 -25.21 30.30
N PHE A 143 -0.30 -25.12 31.53
CA PHE A 143 -0.03 -24.03 32.47
C PHE A 143 1.46 -23.84 32.82
N ASP A 144 2.26 -24.87 32.75
CA ASP A 144 3.70 -24.90 32.99
C ASP A 144 4.53 -24.24 31.86
N GLN A 145 3.94 -24.01 30.67
CA GLN A 145 4.57 -23.36 29.53
C GLN A 145 4.20 -21.87 29.40
N LEU A 146 3.36 -21.35 30.29
CA LEU A 146 3.03 -19.95 30.32
C LEU A 146 4.24 -19.10 30.79
N PRO A 147 4.51 -17.95 30.15
CA PRO A 147 5.60 -17.08 30.57
C PRO A 147 5.38 -16.58 32.00
N LYS A 148 6.28 -16.90 32.90
CA LYS A 148 6.26 -16.41 34.27
C LYS A 148 6.83 -15.01 34.30
N PHE A 149 6.05 -14.05 34.76
CA PHE A 149 6.55 -12.70 35.01
C PHE A 149 7.56 -12.75 36.19
N GLN A 150 8.82 -12.47 35.89
CA GLN A 150 9.79 -12.20 36.94
C GLN A 150 9.48 -10.82 37.52
N GLN A 151 9.00 -10.78 38.74
CA GLN A 151 8.96 -9.54 39.51
C GLN A 151 10.40 -9.15 39.83
N SER A 152 10.89 -8.06 39.19
CA SER A 152 12.14 -7.42 39.58
C SER A 152 11.95 -6.77 40.95
N GLN A 153 12.65 -7.26 41.95
CA GLN A 153 12.86 -6.57 43.22
C GLN A 153 13.88 -5.44 43.02
#